data_739008aeb4ad773f36ce81bd9bd32af3
#
_entry.id   739008aeb4ad773f36ce81bd9bd32af3
#
_cell.length_a   1.000
_cell.length_b   1.000
_cell.length_c   1.000
_cell.angle_alpha   90.00
_cell.angle_beta   90.00
_cell.angle_gamma   90.00
#
_symmetry.space_group_name_H-M   'P 1'
#
loop_
_entity.id
_entity.type
_entity.pdbx_description
1 polymer ?
#
loop_
_entity_poly.entity_id
_entity_poly.type
_entity_poly.pdbx_seq_one_letter_code
_entity_poly.pdbx_strand_id
1 'polypeptide(L)'
;GNIEWLCFPEFDSPSVFAALLDREKGGCFGFEVSEKYHTVQSYIPHTNILSTQFISDEGEFVVLDFMPYYRSENNEHYLPAELYRYIHKIKGKPRFRINYSPAPNYAQGKVIHNITPDFIESYCSLDNADRQYLYSSLPLKEIEQKKEFLLEKDEFLLLSYNEKVIPVDLEREKLEYCRTLVHWLNWSSRTKKYSLYNDIIERSLLVLKLMSHYNGAELAAITTSIPETIGEVRNWDYRFCWLRDASMSIETLFQIGHAGAARRFMKFIQSTFTAKHESFQIMYGLRGERHLIEVILDHLSG
;
A
#
# COMPACT_ATOMS: atom_id res chain seq x y z
N GLY A 1 -10.98 4.96 6.63
CA GLY A 1 -9.86 5.12 5.78
C GLY A 1 -8.53 5.33 6.49
N ASN A 2 -8.18 4.50 7.51
CA ASN A 2 -6.83 4.54 8.09
C ASN A 2 -5.91 3.57 7.33
N ILE A 3 -4.68 4.02 7.08
CA ILE A 3 -3.57 3.20 6.65
C ILE A 3 -2.79 2.84 7.91
N GLU A 4 -2.83 1.56 8.28
CA GLU A 4 -2.26 1.01 9.50
C GLU A 4 -1.01 0.15 9.25
N TRP A 5 -0.74 -0.12 7.95
CA TRP A 5 0.46 -0.80 7.49
C TRP A 5 0.90 -0.26 6.15
N LEU A 6 2.13 0.20 6.05
CA LEU A 6 2.77 0.63 4.80
C LEU A 6 4.28 0.45 4.91
N CYS A 7 4.89 -0.19 3.91
CA CYS A 7 6.32 -0.29 3.72
C CYS A 7 6.73 0.44 2.45
N PHE A 8 7.79 1.22 2.51
CA PHE A 8 8.40 1.91 1.38
C PHE A 8 9.92 1.70 1.37
N PRO A 9 10.55 1.59 0.19
CA PRO A 9 9.95 1.59 -1.16
C PRO A 9 9.40 0.23 -1.59
N GLU A 10 9.80 -0.86 -0.96
CA GLU A 10 9.46 -2.24 -1.33
C GLU A 10 8.60 -2.90 -0.25
N PHE A 11 7.98 -4.04 -0.57
CA PHE A 11 7.15 -4.79 0.39
C PHE A 11 7.92 -5.23 1.64
N ASP A 12 9.19 -5.63 1.47
CA ASP A 12 10.07 -6.12 2.53
C ASP A 12 10.88 -5.01 3.24
N SER A 13 10.70 -3.75 2.82
CA SER A 13 11.31 -2.60 3.48
C SER A 13 10.76 -2.40 4.90
N PRO A 14 11.50 -1.71 5.78
CA PRO A 14 10.96 -1.28 7.07
C PRO A 14 9.66 -0.50 6.92
N SER A 15 8.76 -0.66 7.89
CA SER A 15 7.47 0.01 7.83
C SER A 15 7.58 1.53 8.04
N VAL A 16 6.72 2.27 7.33
CA VAL A 16 6.44 3.70 7.56
C VAL A 16 5.27 3.86 8.53
N PHE A 17 4.28 2.99 8.42
CA PHE A 17 3.16 2.86 9.34
C PHE A 17 3.05 1.40 9.77
N ALA A 18 2.88 1.16 11.06
CA ALA A 18 2.79 -0.15 11.67
C ALA A 18 1.79 -0.21 12.84
N ALA A 19 0.71 0.57 12.79
CA ALA A 19 -0.38 0.47 13.78
C ALA A 19 -1.00 -0.94 13.85
N LEU A 20 -0.81 -1.75 12.81
CA LEU A 20 -1.14 -3.18 12.79
C LEU A 20 -0.40 -3.96 13.88
N LEU A 21 0.86 -3.60 14.19
CA LEU A 21 1.68 -4.23 15.22
C LEU A 21 1.57 -3.53 16.58
N ASP A 22 1.39 -2.21 16.57
CA ASP A 22 1.27 -1.43 17.80
C ASP A 22 0.48 -0.16 17.51
N ARG A 23 -0.73 -0.07 18.03
CA ARG A 23 -1.64 1.06 17.77
C ARG A 23 -1.16 2.39 18.36
N GLU A 24 -0.35 2.35 19.41
CA GLU A 24 0.16 3.55 20.08
C GLU A 24 1.44 4.06 19.44
N LYS A 25 2.36 3.14 19.07
CA LYS A 25 3.71 3.49 18.58
C LYS A 25 3.84 3.39 17.06
N GLY A 26 3.10 2.47 16.44
CA GLY A 26 3.29 2.11 15.02
C GLY A 26 2.95 3.20 14.01
N GLY A 27 2.23 4.24 14.44
CA GLY A 27 1.82 5.32 13.55
C GLY A 27 0.76 4.92 12.53
N CYS A 28 0.08 5.91 11.98
CA CYS A 28 -0.95 5.70 10.96
C CYS A 28 -1.15 6.94 10.08
N PHE A 29 -1.88 6.75 8.99
CA PHE A 29 -2.30 7.84 8.11
C PHE A 29 -3.80 7.72 7.79
N GLY A 30 -4.62 8.59 8.40
CA GLY A 30 -6.07 8.44 8.33
C GLY A 30 -6.86 9.72 8.37
N PHE A 31 -8.17 9.56 8.26
CA PHE A 31 -9.17 10.61 8.39
C PHE A 31 -9.96 10.40 9.69
N GLU A 32 -10.02 11.44 10.49
CA GLU A 32 -10.86 11.50 11.69
C GLU A 32 -12.10 12.35 11.40
N VAL A 33 -13.26 11.78 11.59
CA VAL A 33 -14.56 12.42 11.43
C VAL A 33 -15.35 12.34 12.72
N SER A 34 -16.36 13.19 12.89
CA SER A 34 -17.25 13.11 14.07
C SER A 34 -18.08 11.81 14.04
N GLU A 35 -18.60 11.39 15.21
CA GLU A 35 -19.45 10.21 15.36
C GLU A 35 -20.74 10.24 14.52
N LYS A 36 -21.11 11.40 13.99
CA LYS A 36 -22.25 11.56 13.08
C LYS A 36 -22.04 10.95 11.70
N TYR A 37 -20.79 10.63 11.34
CA TYR A 37 -20.49 10.04 10.06
C TYR A 37 -20.65 8.53 10.07
N HIS A 38 -21.36 8.03 9.08
CA HIS A 38 -21.34 6.63 8.70
C HIS A 38 -20.27 6.41 7.63
N THR A 39 -19.44 5.38 7.79
CA THR A 39 -18.36 5.07 6.85
C THR A 39 -18.65 3.79 6.10
N VAL A 40 -18.57 3.85 4.76
CA VAL A 40 -18.66 2.68 3.87
C VAL A 40 -17.35 2.53 3.11
N GLN A 41 -16.80 1.33 3.14
CA GLN A 41 -15.55 1.02 2.45
C GLN A 41 -15.75 -0.10 1.44
N SER A 42 -15.29 0.12 0.22
CA SER A 42 -15.34 -0.86 -0.87
C SER A 42 -14.25 -0.59 -1.88
N TYR A 43 -13.89 -1.58 -2.68
CA TYR A 43 -13.04 -1.35 -3.84
C TYR A 43 -13.87 -0.82 -5.02
N ILE A 44 -13.28 0.08 -5.82
CA ILE A 44 -13.85 0.39 -7.13
C ILE A 44 -13.94 -0.92 -7.93
N PRO A 45 -15.11 -1.25 -8.52
CA PRO A 45 -15.32 -2.53 -9.21
C PRO A 45 -14.18 -2.86 -10.19
N HIS A 46 -13.72 -4.10 -10.17
CA HIS A 46 -12.66 -4.63 -11.04
C HIS A 46 -11.26 -4.04 -10.82
N THR A 47 -11.02 -3.37 -9.68
CA THR A 47 -9.75 -2.70 -9.39
C THR A 47 -9.21 -3.00 -7.99
N ASN A 48 -7.98 -2.52 -7.73
CA ASN A 48 -7.40 -2.41 -6.39
C ASN A 48 -7.37 -0.96 -5.88
N ILE A 49 -8.24 -0.11 -6.38
CA ILE A 49 -8.45 1.25 -5.86
C ILE A 49 -9.48 1.18 -4.75
N LEU A 50 -9.10 1.58 -3.55
CA LEU A 50 -9.98 1.54 -2.38
C LEU A 50 -10.78 2.84 -2.30
N SER A 51 -12.10 2.73 -2.11
CA SER A 51 -13.02 3.83 -1.88
C SER A 51 -13.50 3.79 -0.44
N THR A 52 -13.29 4.86 0.29
CA THR A 52 -13.85 5.06 1.63
C THR A 52 -14.79 6.26 1.59
N GLN A 53 -16.09 6.00 1.73
CA GLN A 53 -17.14 7.02 1.70
C GLN A 53 -17.54 7.39 3.13
N PHE A 54 -17.59 8.69 3.41
CA PHE A 54 -17.98 9.28 4.68
C PHE A 54 -19.29 10.04 4.48
N ILE A 55 -20.35 9.62 5.18
CA ILE A 55 -21.73 10.08 4.97
C ILE A 55 -22.28 10.67 6.26
N SER A 56 -22.77 11.90 6.22
CA SER A 56 -23.52 12.53 7.32
C SER A 56 -24.57 13.50 6.78
N ASP A 57 -25.45 14.00 7.65
CA ASP A 57 -26.41 15.04 7.29
C ASP A 57 -25.74 16.39 6.94
N GLU A 58 -24.54 16.64 7.46
CA GLU A 58 -23.78 17.88 7.20
C GLU A 58 -23.11 17.86 5.83
N GLY A 59 -22.76 16.65 5.33
CA GLY A 59 -22.13 16.49 4.05
C GLY A 59 -21.58 15.10 3.81
N GLU A 60 -21.08 14.90 2.60
CA GLU A 60 -20.58 13.60 2.12
C GLU A 60 -19.33 13.80 1.26
N PHE A 61 -18.35 12.95 1.47
CA PHE A 61 -17.12 12.89 0.67
C PHE A 61 -16.61 11.47 0.55
N VAL A 62 -15.77 11.24 -0.45
CA VAL A 62 -15.10 9.96 -0.71
C VAL A 62 -13.60 10.17 -0.73
N VAL A 63 -12.86 9.24 -0.13
CA VAL A 63 -11.41 9.13 -0.29
C VAL A 63 -11.12 7.94 -1.18
N LEU A 64 -10.39 8.17 -2.28
CA LEU A 64 -9.89 7.13 -3.17
C LEU A 64 -8.40 6.92 -2.87
N ASP A 65 -8.08 5.75 -2.33
CA ASP A 65 -6.72 5.36 -1.99
C ASP A 65 -6.15 4.43 -3.07
N PHE A 66 -4.98 4.78 -3.62
CA PHE A 66 -4.30 3.96 -4.62
C PHE A 66 -2.79 4.25 -4.67
N MET A 67 -2.05 3.29 -5.17
CA MET A 67 -0.66 3.45 -5.59
C MET A 67 -0.62 3.30 -7.12
N PRO A 68 0.06 4.18 -7.87
CA PRO A 68 0.12 4.10 -9.32
C PRO A 68 0.66 2.74 -9.78
N TYR A 69 -0.08 2.10 -10.68
CA TYR A 69 0.33 0.85 -11.29
C TYR A 69 -0.16 0.80 -12.73
N TYR A 70 0.74 1.01 -13.67
CA TYR A 70 0.43 0.91 -15.10
C TYR A 70 1.70 0.64 -15.92
N ARG A 71 1.56 0.53 -17.24
CA ARG A 71 2.71 0.48 -18.14
C ARG A 71 2.91 1.83 -18.81
N SER A 72 4.17 2.29 -18.79
CA SER A 72 4.60 3.47 -19.52
C SER A 72 4.51 3.23 -21.03
N GLU A 73 4.72 4.28 -21.81
CA GLU A 73 4.78 4.21 -23.28
C GLU A 73 5.87 3.25 -23.79
N ASN A 74 6.97 3.11 -23.03
CA ASN A 74 8.05 2.16 -23.31
C ASN A 74 7.72 0.72 -22.89
N ASN A 75 6.48 0.43 -22.49
CA ASN A 75 6.01 -0.87 -21.98
C ASN A 75 6.71 -1.32 -20.68
N GLU A 76 7.34 -0.41 -19.95
CA GLU A 76 7.92 -0.64 -18.64
C GLU A 76 6.84 -0.46 -17.55
N HIS A 77 6.98 -1.18 -16.45
CA HIS A 77 6.09 -0.99 -15.31
C HIS A 77 6.42 0.31 -14.60
N TYR A 78 5.42 1.18 -14.44
CA TYR A 78 5.48 2.36 -13.60
C TYR A 78 4.88 2.02 -12.24
N LEU A 79 5.71 1.96 -11.22
CA LEU A 79 5.40 1.54 -9.86
C LEU A 79 6.18 2.41 -8.87
N PRO A 80 5.92 3.72 -8.83
CA PRO A 80 6.61 4.58 -7.89
C PRO A 80 6.21 4.23 -6.45
N ALA A 81 7.12 4.46 -5.50
CA ALA A 81 6.79 4.40 -4.08
C ALA A 81 5.98 5.65 -3.69
N GLU A 82 4.78 5.74 -4.20
CA GLU A 82 3.84 6.85 -4.05
C GLU A 82 2.46 6.33 -3.65
N LEU A 83 1.89 6.92 -2.61
CA LEU A 83 0.53 6.66 -2.16
C LEU A 83 -0.32 7.89 -2.38
N TYR A 84 -1.35 7.77 -3.19
CA TYR A 84 -2.32 8.83 -3.50
C TYR A 84 -3.60 8.63 -2.68
N ARG A 85 -4.11 9.73 -2.14
CA ARG A 85 -5.38 9.80 -1.40
C ARG A 85 -6.21 10.95 -1.96
N TYR A 86 -7.01 10.69 -2.99
CA TYR A 86 -7.87 11.67 -3.64
C TYR A 86 -9.15 11.88 -2.83
N ILE A 87 -9.40 13.10 -2.39
CA ILE A 87 -10.54 13.49 -1.57
C ILE A 87 -11.57 14.15 -2.46
N HIS A 88 -12.63 13.42 -2.79
CA HIS A 88 -13.70 13.90 -3.66
C HIS A 88 -14.91 14.34 -2.84
N LYS A 89 -15.31 15.61 -3.01
CA LYS A 89 -16.51 16.14 -2.38
C LYS A 89 -17.76 15.72 -3.13
N ILE A 90 -18.71 15.09 -2.45
CA ILE A 90 -19.99 14.69 -3.04
C ILE A 90 -21.05 15.77 -2.82
N LYS A 91 -21.30 16.18 -1.56
CA LYS A 91 -22.32 17.19 -1.24
C LYS A 91 -22.10 17.82 0.14
N GLY A 92 -22.82 18.92 0.39
CA GLY A 92 -22.84 19.57 1.70
C GLY A 92 -21.52 20.25 2.07
N LYS A 93 -21.26 20.29 3.37
CA LYS A 93 -20.07 20.90 3.96
C LYS A 93 -19.38 19.91 4.92
N PRO A 94 -18.83 18.80 4.38
CA PRO A 94 -18.22 17.80 5.22
C PRO A 94 -16.97 18.33 5.93
N ARG A 95 -16.75 17.83 7.15
CA ARG A 95 -15.62 18.19 8.02
C ARG A 95 -14.85 16.95 8.43
N PHE A 96 -13.52 17.08 8.48
CA PHE A 96 -12.62 16.01 8.91
C PHE A 96 -11.31 16.58 9.44
N ARG A 97 -10.54 15.73 10.12
CA ARG A 97 -9.12 15.95 10.43
C ARG A 97 -8.29 14.91 9.72
N ILE A 98 -7.03 15.26 9.43
CA ILE A 98 -6.04 14.32 8.91
C ILE A 98 -5.13 13.93 10.06
N ASN A 99 -5.05 12.64 10.32
CA ASN A 99 -4.06 12.06 11.23
C ASN A 99 -2.90 11.52 10.39
N TYR A 100 -1.85 12.33 10.22
CA TYR A 100 -0.59 11.93 9.61
C TYR A 100 0.45 11.76 10.72
N SER A 101 0.72 10.52 11.09
CA SER A 101 1.62 10.16 12.17
C SER A 101 2.55 9.04 11.70
N PRO A 102 3.55 9.33 10.83
CA PRO A 102 4.49 8.30 10.38
C PRO A 102 5.39 7.86 11.52
N ALA A 103 5.74 6.58 11.51
CA ALA A 103 6.64 5.94 12.47
C ALA A 103 7.64 5.04 11.69
N PRO A 104 8.53 5.65 10.86
CA PRO A 104 9.43 4.92 9.97
C PRO A 104 10.38 4.01 10.74
N ASN A 105 10.93 3.03 10.02
CA ASN A 105 11.82 2.01 10.56
C ASN A 105 11.21 1.25 11.75
N TYR A 106 9.96 0.76 11.59
CA TYR A 106 9.21 0.04 12.63
C TYR A 106 9.09 0.83 13.94
N ALA A 107 8.88 2.15 13.85
CA ALA A 107 8.83 3.04 15.01
C ALA A 107 10.09 3.04 15.88
N GLN A 108 11.26 2.70 15.32
CA GLN A 108 12.54 2.83 15.99
C GLN A 108 13.02 4.28 15.93
N GLY A 109 13.33 4.86 17.07
CA GLY A 109 13.83 6.23 17.15
C GLY A 109 12.72 7.30 17.11
N LYS A 110 13.16 8.56 17.04
CA LYS A 110 12.24 9.71 16.99
C LYS A 110 11.99 10.11 15.55
N VAL A 111 10.75 10.48 15.26
CA VAL A 111 10.40 11.06 13.97
C VAL A 111 10.73 12.55 13.98
N ILE A 112 11.37 13.00 12.91
CA ILE A 112 11.66 14.42 12.67
C ILE A 112 10.78 14.86 11.51
N HIS A 113 10.07 15.98 11.70
CA HIS A 113 9.27 16.64 10.68
C HIS A 113 9.87 17.98 10.29
N ASN A 114 10.09 18.18 9.00
CA ASN A 114 10.46 19.48 8.42
C ASN A 114 9.31 19.95 7.54
N ILE A 115 8.64 21.04 7.92
CA ILE A 115 7.50 21.58 7.18
C ILE A 115 7.99 22.71 6.28
N THR A 116 7.81 22.51 4.98
CA THR A 116 8.07 23.52 3.95
C THR A 116 6.74 24.05 3.39
N PRO A 117 6.75 25.05 2.51
CA PRO A 117 5.53 25.45 1.80
C PRO A 117 4.93 24.36 0.93
N ASP A 118 5.74 23.42 0.41
CA ASP A 118 5.38 22.46 -0.61
C ASP A 118 5.11 21.05 -0.06
N PHE A 119 5.75 20.66 1.07
CA PHE A 119 5.63 19.33 1.64
C PHE A 119 5.98 19.28 3.13
N ILE A 120 5.54 18.20 3.80
CA ILE A 120 6.08 17.76 5.09
C ILE A 120 7.09 16.64 4.80
N GLU A 121 8.36 16.88 5.12
CA GLU A 121 9.40 15.85 5.11
C GLU A 121 9.42 15.16 6.47
N SER A 122 9.39 13.83 6.47
CA SER A 122 9.40 13.00 7.68
C SER A 122 10.48 11.93 7.58
N TYR A 123 11.29 11.75 8.63
CA TYR A 123 12.31 10.71 8.67
C TYR A 123 12.64 10.29 10.11
N CYS A 124 13.28 9.11 10.24
CA CYS A 124 13.74 8.61 11.53
C CYS A 124 15.04 9.27 11.95
N SER A 125 15.17 9.64 13.22
CA SER A 125 16.41 10.24 13.77
C SER A 125 17.63 9.31 13.79
N LEU A 126 17.38 7.99 13.72
CA LEU A 126 18.44 6.97 13.70
C LEU A 126 18.91 6.66 12.27
N ASP A 127 18.06 6.88 11.29
CA ASP A 127 18.35 6.67 9.88
C ASP A 127 17.68 7.78 9.06
N ASN A 128 18.47 8.69 8.56
CA ASN A 128 17.99 9.81 7.75
C ASN A 128 18.08 9.54 6.24
N ALA A 129 18.41 8.33 5.83
CA ALA A 129 18.44 7.94 4.43
C ALA A 129 17.02 7.77 3.87
N ASP A 130 16.11 7.26 4.70
CA ASP A 130 14.73 6.99 4.33
C ASP A 130 13.82 8.17 4.70
N ARG A 131 13.37 8.90 3.67
CA ARG A 131 12.56 10.10 3.82
C ARG A 131 11.19 9.93 3.16
N GLN A 132 10.16 10.38 3.85
CA GLN A 132 8.80 10.47 3.33
C GLN A 132 8.46 11.94 3.10
N TYR A 133 7.82 12.23 1.96
CA TYR A 133 7.35 13.56 1.59
C TYR A 133 5.83 13.54 1.44
N LEU A 134 5.13 14.24 2.33
CA LEU A 134 3.68 14.43 2.23
C LEU A 134 3.39 15.75 1.52
N TYR A 135 2.77 15.67 0.36
CA TYR A 135 2.21 16.79 -0.39
C TYR A 135 0.70 16.88 -0.17
N SER A 136 0.16 18.07 -0.25
CA SER A 136 -1.27 18.28 -0.10
C SER A 136 -1.72 19.57 -0.76
N SER A 137 -2.95 19.61 -1.27
CA SER A 137 -3.65 20.84 -1.61
C SER A 137 -4.21 21.57 -0.39
N LEU A 138 -4.30 20.87 0.77
CA LEU A 138 -4.66 21.46 2.05
C LEU A 138 -3.43 22.07 2.74
N PRO A 139 -3.60 23.07 3.63
CA PRO A 139 -2.48 23.69 4.35
C PRO A 139 -1.71 22.71 5.23
N LEU A 140 -0.45 22.43 4.88
CA LEU A 140 0.42 21.44 5.54
C LEU A 140 0.62 21.69 7.04
N LYS A 141 0.73 22.96 7.45
CA LYS A 141 0.84 23.32 8.87
C LYS A 141 -0.42 22.96 9.67
N GLU A 142 -1.59 23.02 9.03
CA GLU A 142 -2.84 22.65 9.68
C GLU A 142 -3.00 21.12 9.75
N ILE A 143 -2.46 20.37 8.78
CA ILE A 143 -2.37 18.91 8.83
C ILE A 143 -1.50 18.50 10.02
N GLU A 144 -0.32 19.07 10.16
CA GLU A 144 0.60 18.77 11.27
C GLU A 144 -0.03 19.09 12.63
N GLN A 145 -0.79 20.20 12.73
CA GLN A 145 -1.51 20.61 13.94
C GLN A 145 -2.83 19.82 14.16
N LYS A 146 -3.16 18.87 13.29
CA LYS A 146 -4.41 18.10 13.33
C LYS A 146 -5.67 18.96 13.41
N LYS A 147 -5.67 20.10 12.72
CA LYS A 147 -6.84 20.98 12.67
C LYS A 147 -7.96 20.36 11.85
N GLU A 148 -9.18 20.82 12.14
CA GLU A 148 -10.35 20.43 11.38
C GLU A 148 -10.45 21.20 10.08
N PHE A 149 -10.64 20.49 8.97
CA PHE A 149 -10.86 21.03 7.63
C PHE A 149 -12.34 21.01 7.27
N LEU A 150 -12.77 22.06 6.59
CA LEU A 150 -14.04 22.12 5.87
C LEU A 150 -13.76 21.84 4.41
N LEU A 151 -14.34 20.79 3.86
CA LEU A 151 -14.15 20.44 2.46
C LEU A 151 -15.06 21.27 1.55
N GLU A 152 -14.49 22.20 0.81
CA GLU A 152 -15.22 23.07 -0.12
C GLU A 152 -15.17 22.57 -1.56
N LYS A 153 -14.09 21.91 -1.95
CA LYS A 153 -13.82 21.33 -3.28
C LYS A 153 -13.04 20.03 -3.13
N ASP A 154 -12.72 19.39 -4.24
CA ASP A 154 -11.83 18.22 -4.28
C ASP A 154 -10.42 18.63 -3.83
N GLU A 155 -9.81 17.78 -3.01
CA GLU A 155 -8.48 17.97 -2.46
C GLU A 155 -7.67 16.65 -2.61
N PHE A 156 -6.36 16.70 -2.34
CA PHE A 156 -5.52 15.52 -2.40
C PHE A 156 -4.46 15.49 -1.30
N LEU A 157 -3.97 14.28 -1.05
CA LEU A 157 -2.78 13.97 -0.27
C LEU A 157 -1.93 12.99 -1.09
N LEU A 158 -0.65 13.27 -1.22
CA LEU A 158 0.33 12.39 -1.85
C LEU A 158 1.49 12.14 -0.89
N LEU A 159 1.74 10.88 -0.56
CA LEU A 159 2.91 10.46 0.18
C LEU A 159 3.91 9.80 -0.78
N SER A 160 5.13 10.34 -0.90
CA SER A 160 6.22 9.78 -1.70
C SER A 160 7.42 9.40 -0.84
N TYR A 161 8.28 8.52 -1.37
CA TYR A 161 9.48 8.04 -0.71
C TYR A 161 10.73 8.52 -1.46
N ASN A 162 11.65 9.17 -0.72
CA ASN A 162 12.98 9.66 -1.15
C ASN A 162 13.00 10.57 -2.39
N GLU A 163 11.94 10.65 -3.17
CA GLU A 163 11.86 11.50 -4.36
C GLU A 163 10.96 12.72 -4.11
N LYS A 164 11.48 13.89 -4.44
CA LYS A 164 10.67 15.10 -4.49
C LYS A 164 9.93 15.17 -5.81
N VAL A 165 8.62 15.00 -5.74
CA VAL A 165 7.75 15.00 -6.90
C VAL A 165 7.38 16.44 -7.29
N ILE A 166 7.61 16.85 -8.53
CA ILE A 166 7.27 18.18 -9.06
C ILE A 166 6.79 18.01 -10.50
N PRO A 167 5.67 18.60 -10.91
CA PRO A 167 4.67 19.29 -10.09
C PRO A 167 3.75 18.30 -9.34
N VAL A 168 3.19 18.73 -8.22
CA VAL A 168 2.16 18.02 -7.47
C VAL A 168 0.91 18.89 -7.42
N ASP A 169 -0.11 18.50 -8.16
CA ASP A 169 -1.40 19.17 -8.22
C ASP A 169 -2.54 18.17 -8.41
N LEU A 170 -3.77 18.66 -8.38
CA LEU A 170 -4.96 17.84 -8.52
C LEU A 170 -5.11 17.24 -9.94
N GLU A 171 -4.55 17.85 -10.95
CA GLU A 171 -4.58 17.32 -12.33
C GLU A 171 -3.68 16.10 -12.47
N ARG A 172 -2.48 16.15 -11.86
CA ARG A 172 -1.60 14.97 -11.76
C ARG A 172 -2.29 13.84 -11.02
N GLU A 173 -2.92 14.11 -9.88
CA GLU A 173 -3.64 13.11 -9.10
C GLU A 173 -4.71 12.41 -9.94
N LYS A 174 -5.55 13.18 -10.63
CA LYS A 174 -6.58 12.66 -11.53
C LYS A 174 -6.00 11.82 -12.68
N LEU A 175 -4.88 12.24 -13.23
CA LEU A 175 -4.20 11.52 -14.31
C LEU A 175 -3.68 10.16 -13.82
N GLU A 176 -3.00 10.13 -12.66
CA GLU A 176 -2.49 8.89 -12.08
C GLU A 176 -3.63 7.94 -11.66
N TYR A 177 -4.74 8.49 -11.14
CA TYR A 177 -5.95 7.73 -10.88
C TYR A 177 -6.50 7.08 -12.16
N CYS A 178 -6.68 7.86 -13.24
CA CYS A 178 -7.20 7.34 -14.51
C CYS A 178 -6.29 6.25 -15.12
N ARG A 179 -4.98 6.44 -15.10
CA ARG A 179 -4.01 5.46 -15.59
C ARG A 179 -4.06 4.16 -14.80
N THR A 180 -4.10 4.27 -13.49
CA THR A 180 -4.21 3.13 -12.57
C THR A 180 -5.55 2.40 -12.73
N LEU A 181 -6.65 3.14 -12.86
CA LEU A 181 -7.99 2.60 -13.12
C LEU A 181 -8.01 1.78 -14.41
N VAL A 182 -7.53 2.37 -15.52
CA VAL A 182 -7.46 1.69 -16.84
C VAL A 182 -6.60 0.44 -16.76
N HIS A 183 -5.46 0.50 -16.05
CA HIS A 183 -4.62 -0.67 -15.85
C HIS A 183 -5.38 -1.83 -15.20
N TRP A 184 -6.07 -1.57 -14.08
CA TRP A 184 -6.80 -2.60 -13.36
C TRP A 184 -7.98 -3.15 -14.15
N LEU A 185 -8.76 -2.28 -14.81
CA LEU A 185 -9.87 -2.70 -15.68
C LEU A 185 -9.38 -3.60 -16.83
N ASN A 186 -8.26 -3.23 -17.47
CA ASN A 186 -7.65 -4.03 -18.54
C ASN A 186 -7.09 -5.36 -17.99
N TRP A 187 -6.55 -5.39 -16.78
CA TRP A 187 -6.08 -6.61 -16.16
C TRP A 187 -7.26 -7.55 -15.85
N SER A 188 -8.29 -7.04 -15.17
CA SER A 188 -9.49 -7.80 -14.78
C SER A 188 -10.27 -8.33 -16.00
N SER A 189 -10.32 -7.58 -17.10
CA SER A 189 -11.02 -8.00 -18.33
C SER A 189 -10.50 -9.29 -18.95
N ARG A 190 -9.27 -9.69 -18.61
CA ARG A 190 -8.62 -10.92 -19.10
C ARG A 190 -8.97 -12.14 -18.24
N THR A 191 -9.61 -11.95 -17.11
CA THR A 191 -9.98 -13.03 -16.20
C THR A 191 -11.07 -13.89 -16.83
N LYS A 192 -10.86 -15.20 -16.84
CA LYS A 192 -11.83 -16.17 -17.28
C LYS A 192 -13.10 -16.08 -16.44
N LYS A 193 -14.26 -16.05 -17.08
CA LYS A 193 -15.55 -16.02 -16.40
C LYS A 193 -16.09 -17.42 -16.17
N TYR A 194 -16.78 -17.61 -15.05
CA TYR A 194 -17.40 -18.85 -14.61
C TYR A 194 -18.91 -18.67 -14.46
N SER A 195 -19.64 -19.77 -14.28
CA SER A 195 -21.09 -19.71 -14.07
C SER A 195 -21.53 -19.11 -12.74
N LEU A 196 -20.65 -19.19 -11.71
CA LEU A 196 -20.93 -18.75 -10.34
C LEU A 196 -19.75 -18.01 -9.74
N TYR A 197 -19.99 -17.16 -8.75
CA TYR A 197 -19.02 -16.51 -7.87
C TYR A 197 -17.98 -15.60 -8.55
N ASN A 198 -18.27 -15.04 -9.73
CA ASN A 198 -17.30 -14.25 -10.49
C ASN A 198 -16.73 -13.08 -9.69
N ASP A 199 -17.54 -12.38 -8.90
CA ASP A 199 -17.10 -11.21 -8.13
C ASP A 199 -16.10 -11.60 -7.02
N ILE A 200 -16.37 -12.72 -6.34
CA ILE A 200 -15.47 -13.24 -5.30
C ILE A 200 -14.17 -13.76 -5.91
N ILE A 201 -14.27 -14.48 -7.03
CA ILE A 201 -13.09 -14.98 -7.76
C ILE A 201 -12.23 -13.82 -8.23
N GLU A 202 -12.82 -12.82 -8.86
CA GLU A 202 -12.09 -11.65 -9.35
C GLU A 202 -11.44 -10.86 -8.21
N ARG A 203 -12.15 -10.62 -7.10
CA ARG A 203 -11.58 -9.96 -5.93
C ARG A 203 -10.38 -10.73 -5.35
N SER A 204 -10.48 -12.06 -5.25
CA SER A 204 -9.38 -12.92 -4.80
C SER A 204 -8.16 -12.83 -5.72
N LEU A 205 -8.39 -12.84 -7.04
CA LEU A 205 -7.30 -12.69 -8.02
C LEU A 205 -6.62 -11.32 -7.96
N LEU A 206 -7.39 -10.26 -7.74
CA LEU A 206 -6.85 -8.91 -7.56
C LEU A 206 -5.98 -8.83 -6.31
N VAL A 207 -6.32 -9.56 -5.22
CA VAL A 207 -5.47 -9.69 -4.02
C VAL A 207 -4.20 -10.47 -4.34
N LEU A 208 -4.29 -11.62 -5.01
CA LEU A 208 -3.10 -12.40 -5.42
C LEU A 208 -2.18 -11.56 -6.31
N LYS A 209 -2.76 -10.74 -7.21
CA LYS A 209 -1.96 -9.85 -8.06
C LYS A 209 -1.22 -8.77 -7.27
N LEU A 210 -1.77 -8.27 -6.15
CA LEU A 210 -1.05 -7.33 -5.28
C LEU A 210 0.15 -7.97 -4.57
N MET A 211 0.13 -9.29 -4.34
CA MET A 211 1.25 -10.03 -3.74
C MET A 211 2.35 -10.39 -4.74
N SER A 212 2.13 -10.13 -6.04
CA SER A 212 3.12 -10.37 -7.09
C SER A 212 4.10 -9.21 -7.22
N HIS A 213 5.35 -9.43 -6.92
CA HIS A 213 6.42 -8.47 -7.17
C HIS A 213 6.74 -8.38 -8.67
N TYR A 214 7.28 -7.23 -9.14
CA TYR A 214 7.54 -6.98 -10.57
C TYR A 214 8.56 -7.95 -11.18
N ASN A 215 9.52 -8.46 -10.39
CA ASN A 215 10.52 -9.45 -10.83
C ASN A 215 9.97 -10.88 -10.94
N GLY A 216 8.75 -11.13 -10.44
CA GLY A 216 8.08 -12.42 -10.47
C GLY A 216 8.06 -13.17 -9.15
N ALA A 217 8.69 -12.68 -8.09
CA ALA A 217 8.51 -13.22 -6.75
C ALA A 217 7.05 -13.07 -6.30
N GLU A 218 6.52 -14.07 -5.61
CA GLU A 218 5.19 -14.03 -5.02
C GLU A 218 5.32 -14.09 -3.50
N LEU A 219 4.77 -13.09 -2.83
CA LEU A 219 4.77 -13.01 -1.37
C LEU A 219 3.71 -13.94 -0.77
N ALA A 220 4.00 -14.51 0.38
CA ALA A 220 2.99 -15.25 1.15
C ALA A 220 1.93 -14.29 1.74
N ALA A 221 2.36 -13.11 2.18
CA ALA A 221 1.49 -11.97 2.51
C ALA A 221 2.26 -10.64 2.37
N ILE A 222 1.54 -9.52 2.29
CA ILE A 222 2.14 -8.16 2.24
C ILE A 222 2.30 -7.54 3.63
N THR A 223 1.94 -8.26 4.68
CA THR A 223 2.00 -7.86 6.10
C THR A 223 2.69 -8.93 6.93
N THR A 224 2.75 -8.70 8.22
CA THR A 224 3.02 -9.73 9.21
C THR A 224 1.77 -10.62 9.41
N SER A 225 1.93 -11.74 10.14
CA SER A 225 0.77 -12.48 10.66
C SER A 225 -0.03 -11.61 11.64
N ILE A 226 -1.34 -11.86 11.72
CA ILE A 226 -2.12 -11.44 12.87
C ILE A 226 -1.67 -12.32 14.06
N PRO A 227 -1.41 -11.74 15.26
CA PRO A 227 -1.00 -12.53 16.42
C PRO A 227 -2.04 -13.58 16.75
N GLU A 228 -1.60 -14.81 17.03
CA GLU A 228 -2.50 -15.88 17.53
C GLU A 228 -3.13 -15.48 18.86
N THR A 229 -2.34 -14.79 19.69
CA THR A 229 -2.79 -14.17 20.96
C THR A 229 -2.22 -12.76 21.00
N ILE A 230 -3.08 -11.76 21.20
CA ILE A 230 -2.67 -10.35 21.23
C ILE A 230 -1.68 -10.14 22.39
N GLY A 231 -0.55 -9.49 22.09
CA GLY A 231 0.53 -9.25 23.04
C GLY A 231 1.52 -10.41 23.20
N GLU A 232 1.37 -11.48 22.42
CA GLU A 232 2.28 -12.65 22.44
C GLU A 232 3.29 -12.61 21.29
N VAL A 233 4.30 -13.48 21.34
CA VAL A 233 5.50 -13.44 20.49
C VAL A 233 5.32 -13.96 19.05
N ARG A 234 4.14 -14.37 18.63
CA ARG A 234 3.95 -15.03 17.32
C ARG A 234 3.42 -14.10 16.24
N ASN A 235 4.17 -13.02 15.96
CA ASN A 235 3.93 -12.10 14.84
C ASN A 235 4.97 -12.30 13.74
N TRP A 236 4.82 -13.40 12.96
CA TRP A 236 5.78 -13.75 11.94
C TRP A 236 5.70 -12.81 10.74
N ASP A 237 6.86 -12.42 10.21
CA ASP A 237 6.92 -11.69 8.95
C ASP A 237 6.61 -12.64 7.78
N TYR A 238 5.57 -12.33 7.00
CA TYR A 238 5.16 -13.12 5.83
C TYR A 238 5.53 -12.48 4.49
N ARG A 239 6.31 -11.39 4.51
CA ARG A 239 6.71 -10.66 3.32
C ARG A 239 7.86 -11.34 2.55
N PHE A 240 7.85 -12.66 2.51
CA PHE A 240 8.82 -13.51 1.83
C PHE A 240 8.16 -14.35 0.74
N CYS A 241 8.97 -14.78 -0.22
CA CYS A 241 8.56 -15.72 -1.27
C CYS A 241 8.69 -17.15 -0.78
N TRP A 242 7.60 -17.72 -0.24
CA TRP A 242 7.49 -19.13 0.08
C TRP A 242 7.19 -19.92 -1.20
N LEU A 243 8.01 -20.91 -1.55
CA LEU A 243 7.84 -21.66 -2.80
C LEU A 243 6.49 -22.38 -2.87
N ARG A 244 6.00 -22.92 -1.74
CA ARG A 244 4.69 -23.55 -1.64
C ARG A 244 3.58 -22.57 -2.00
N ASP A 245 3.52 -21.45 -1.32
CA ASP A 245 2.46 -20.43 -1.47
C ASP A 245 2.50 -19.81 -2.86
N ALA A 246 3.69 -19.48 -3.33
CA ALA A 246 3.92 -18.96 -4.68
C ALA A 246 3.44 -19.96 -5.76
N SER A 247 3.74 -21.26 -5.60
CA SER A 247 3.31 -22.28 -6.56
C SER A 247 1.80 -22.38 -6.65
N MET A 248 1.07 -22.34 -5.53
CA MET A 248 -0.39 -22.39 -5.50
C MET A 248 -1.02 -21.12 -6.12
N SER A 249 -0.48 -19.95 -5.79
CA SER A 249 -0.94 -18.67 -6.35
C SER A 249 -0.74 -18.60 -7.86
N ILE A 250 0.43 -19.00 -8.33
CA ILE A 250 0.80 -19.01 -9.76
C ILE A 250 -0.03 -20.03 -10.55
N GLU A 251 -0.26 -21.20 -10.00
CA GLU A 251 -1.14 -22.21 -10.62
C GLU A 251 -2.54 -21.66 -10.81
N THR A 252 -3.10 -21.03 -9.75
CA THR A 252 -4.42 -20.40 -9.80
C THR A 252 -4.48 -19.31 -10.87
N LEU A 253 -3.53 -18.37 -10.86
CA LEU A 253 -3.45 -17.30 -11.85
C LEU A 253 -3.33 -17.83 -13.29
N PHE A 254 -2.56 -18.89 -13.49
CA PHE A 254 -2.40 -19.54 -14.80
C PHE A 254 -3.71 -20.16 -15.30
N GLN A 255 -4.41 -20.92 -14.46
CA GLN A 255 -5.66 -21.59 -14.80
C GLN A 255 -6.77 -20.62 -15.18
N ILE A 256 -6.75 -19.41 -14.60
CA ILE A 256 -7.78 -18.38 -14.81
C ILE A 256 -7.42 -17.38 -15.94
N GLY A 257 -6.32 -17.60 -16.66
CA GLY A 257 -5.98 -16.83 -17.85
C GLY A 257 -4.78 -15.88 -17.70
N HIS A 258 -4.17 -15.79 -16.51
CA HIS A 258 -3.03 -14.90 -16.24
C HIS A 258 -1.66 -15.57 -16.40
N ALA A 259 -1.43 -16.23 -17.55
CA ALA A 259 -0.18 -16.97 -17.85
C ALA A 259 1.11 -16.11 -17.76
N GLY A 260 0.98 -14.77 -17.84
CA GLY A 260 2.11 -13.86 -17.65
C GLY A 260 2.72 -13.91 -16.26
N ALA A 261 1.92 -14.17 -15.23
CA ALA A 261 2.39 -14.35 -13.85
C ALA A 261 3.30 -15.59 -13.75
N ALA A 262 2.84 -16.73 -14.27
CA ALA A 262 3.62 -17.97 -14.29
C ALA A 262 4.96 -17.78 -15.00
N ARG A 263 4.99 -17.10 -16.14
CA ARG A 263 6.24 -16.83 -16.88
C ARG A 263 7.22 -15.98 -16.05
N ARG A 264 6.75 -14.96 -15.34
CA ARG A 264 7.62 -14.13 -14.50
C ARG A 264 8.16 -14.91 -13.31
N PHE A 265 7.30 -15.68 -12.64
CA PHE A 265 7.73 -16.55 -11.54
C PHE A 265 8.78 -17.56 -11.97
N MET A 266 8.60 -18.22 -13.12
CA MET A 266 9.62 -19.15 -13.66
C MET A 266 10.95 -18.45 -13.95
N LYS A 267 10.93 -17.20 -14.42
CA LYS A 267 12.17 -16.41 -14.58
C LYS A 267 12.82 -16.09 -13.24
N PHE A 268 12.02 -15.72 -12.23
CA PHE A 268 12.51 -15.51 -10.87
C PHE A 268 13.18 -16.76 -10.31
N ILE A 269 12.53 -17.93 -10.42
CA ILE A 269 13.10 -19.22 -10.02
C ILE A 269 14.42 -19.50 -10.77
N GLN A 270 14.45 -19.35 -12.07
CA GLN A 270 15.65 -19.55 -12.87
C GLN A 270 16.81 -18.62 -12.47
N SER A 271 16.52 -17.36 -12.18
CA SER A 271 17.55 -16.41 -11.74
C SER A 271 18.06 -16.69 -10.33
N THR A 272 17.22 -17.21 -9.45
CA THR A 272 17.55 -17.55 -8.06
C THR A 272 18.38 -18.83 -7.95
N PHE A 273 18.17 -19.81 -8.87
CA PHE A 273 18.80 -21.13 -8.84
C PHE A 273 19.84 -21.34 -9.95
N THR A 274 20.69 -20.37 -10.20
CA THR A 274 21.71 -20.46 -11.26
C THR A 274 22.91 -21.34 -10.89
N ALA A 275 23.12 -21.66 -9.61
CA ALA A 275 24.25 -22.45 -9.17
C ALA A 275 23.94 -23.96 -9.19
N LYS A 276 24.78 -24.74 -9.88
CA LYS A 276 24.60 -26.19 -10.18
C LYS A 276 24.46 -27.17 -8.98
N HIS A 277 24.61 -26.71 -7.74
CA HIS A 277 24.68 -27.57 -6.56
C HIS A 277 23.93 -27.04 -5.32
N GLU A 278 23.05 -26.06 -5.48
CA GLU A 278 22.33 -25.51 -4.34
C GLU A 278 21.00 -26.26 -4.12
N SER A 279 20.77 -26.64 -2.86
CA SER A 279 19.47 -27.19 -2.44
C SER A 279 18.41 -26.12 -2.40
N PHE A 280 17.17 -26.48 -2.71
CA PHE A 280 16.01 -25.60 -2.52
C PHE A 280 15.82 -25.28 -1.03
N GLN A 281 15.50 -24.01 -0.75
CA GLN A 281 15.00 -23.57 0.55
C GLN A 281 13.46 -23.47 0.51
N ILE A 282 12.84 -23.46 1.66
CA ILE A 282 11.39 -23.33 1.75
C ILE A 282 10.91 -21.93 1.37
N MET A 283 11.73 -20.88 1.60
CA MET A 283 11.43 -19.49 1.31
C MET A 283 12.68 -18.70 0.92
N TYR A 284 12.46 -17.59 0.26
CA TYR A 284 13.47 -16.64 -0.23
C TYR A 284 13.02 -15.20 0.01
N GLY A 285 13.95 -14.27 0.07
CA GLY A 285 13.64 -12.85 -0.02
C GLY A 285 13.07 -12.47 -1.39
N LEU A 286 12.60 -11.25 -1.53
CA LEU A 286 11.99 -10.75 -2.78
C LEU A 286 12.94 -10.73 -3.98
N ARG A 287 14.24 -10.60 -3.74
CA ARG A 287 15.26 -10.62 -4.79
C ARG A 287 16.00 -11.95 -4.90
N GLY A 288 15.48 -12.99 -4.22
CA GLY A 288 16.07 -14.33 -4.18
C GLY A 288 17.12 -14.51 -3.07
N GLU A 289 17.13 -13.62 -2.07
CA GLU A 289 18.02 -13.73 -0.91
C GLU A 289 17.77 -15.03 -0.18
N ARG A 290 18.88 -15.72 0.13
CA ARG A 290 18.87 -17.02 0.80
C ARG A 290 19.14 -16.91 2.30
N HIS A 291 19.89 -15.89 2.70
CA HIS A 291 20.20 -15.64 4.11
C HIS A 291 19.14 -14.71 4.69
N LEU A 292 18.20 -15.31 5.41
CA LEU A 292 17.08 -14.61 6.02
C LEU A 292 17.34 -14.57 7.54
N ILE A 293 17.36 -13.36 8.10
CA ILE A 293 17.66 -13.15 9.52
C ILE A 293 16.34 -12.82 10.22
N GLU A 294 16.06 -13.57 11.29
CA GLU A 294 14.99 -13.24 12.22
C GLU A 294 15.40 -12.07 13.11
N VAL A 295 14.54 -11.07 13.20
CA VAL A 295 14.73 -9.90 14.06
C VAL A 295 13.52 -9.75 14.96
N ILE A 296 13.77 -9.64 16.27
CA ILE A 296 12.74 -9.40 17.27
C ILE A 296 12.60 -7.90 17.51
N LEU A 297 11.38 -7.39 17.43
CA LEU A 297 11.05 -5.98 17.63
C LEU A 297 10.43 -5.77 19.01
N ASP A 298 11.22 -5.92 20.08
CA ASP A 298 10.78 -5.89 21.49
C ASP A 298 10.09 -4.58 21.92
N HIS A 299 10.24 -3.51 21.14
CA HIS A 299 9.67 -2.19 21.46
C HIS A 299 8.23 -2.04 20.98
N LEU A 300 7.71 -2.95 20.15
CA LEU A 300 6.31 -3.01 19.69
C LEU A 300 5.53 -4.03 20.50
N SER A 301 4.23 -3.80 20.66
CA SER A 301 3.38 -4.64 21.52
C SER A 301 2.93 -5.96 20.87
N GLY A 302 2.98 -6.08 19.55
CA GLY A 302 2.58 -7.27 18.80
C GLY A 302 1.09 -7.43 18.58
#